data_56fdbd974f492e0c415d907eb13a8129
#
_entry.id   56fdbd974f492e0c415d907eb13a8129
#
_cell.length_a   1.000
_cell.length_b   1.000
_cell.length_c   1.000
_cell.angle_alpha   90.00
_cell.angle_beta   90.00
_cell.angle_gamma   90.00
#
_symmetry.space_group_name_H-M   'P 1'
#
loop_
_entity.id
_entity.type
_entity.pdbx_description
1 polymer ?
#
loop_
_entity_poly.entity_id
_entity_poly.type
_entity_poly.pdbx_seq_one_letter_code
_entity_poly.pdbx_strand_id
1 'polypeptide(L)'
;MHDADGMRTGQVGVCPTDGQAKVSEAVVGGAGAVAVRGGFAAGKTFALVFAAAELVRSGVPAEDILFAVARRSQAAYARHALVGLGADDVAVKSVLEVACDVLGTEEAIACTGRRPRIVLDFEEAALEEDLKTLGTQPRRLRELSKFLFRGLVNLEDRDPNWLISVEEMDTLALVRSSMSEQGAMLACEAANFACGYLESAPGAQAPRKRYVFADGYTSMSKASQRLLDLLATDCLVASGSVGDPGVGNERHPFSQGLDGLVDRRGGEVVVIDLGDVPVSAPQLANAVWPTPSDEISGVAAWIASCVEEGVPLANYAVIVPNQVWGRRLARALEERGVACSRVAAGEPFRGDPRNANRNAAQKELCLKEIALDKTDVLAWRCWCGFDNALLASQAWKELRAWAEEERGGDLAQALLSLGDLSEASSELLFPAAAHLTARVRSGLEGAKAFEGSVCAEDVAQARVQALDPSFDPVFGSGVIVATEELLSGTHLDNVLACGLVDGFFPGHDCFNDRMPPDIKQRNLDHGRVVFDRLLCSGTKTCVLSRFDHEWLVDAEPARMEIKRITARPQGRLAAIWPSTYVRERAEELPAAHEGRIVL
;
A
#
# COMPACT_ATOMS: atom_id res chain seq x y z
N MET A 1 -26.76 26.37 -35.63
CA MET A 1 -25.66 27.24 -35.23
C MET A 1 -25.99 27.73 -33.84
N HIS A 2 -25.63 26.98 -32.83
CA HIS A 2 -25.59 27.39 -31.43
C HIS A 2 -24.30 26.81 -30.83
N ASP A 3 -23.56 27.72 -30.26
CA ASP A 3 -22.18 27.57 -29.79
C ASP A 3 -22.02 26.45 -28.74
N ALA A 4 -21.20 25.47 -29.10
CA ALA A 4 -20.60 24.52 -28.18
C ALA A 4 -19.18 24.99 -27.83
N ASP A 5 -19.09 26.12 -27.14
CA ASP A 5 -17.81 26.65 -26.64
C ASP A 5 -18.01 27.11 -25.18
N GLY A 6 -17.86 26.20 -24.23
CA GLY A 6 -18.09 26.54 -22.84
C GLY A 6 -17.71 25.46 -21.83
N MET A 7 -16.61 24.76 -22.02
CA MET A 7 -15.96 24.02 -20.93
C MET A 7 -14.44 23.84 -21.20
N ARG A 8 -13.75 24.94 -21.36
CA ARG A 8 -12.29 24.95 -21.08
C ARG A 8 -12.13 25.23 -19.62
N THR A 9 -12.03 24.17 -18.83
CA THR A 9 -11.53 24.21 -17.46
C THR A 9 -10.20 24.95 -17.44
N GLY A 10 -10.11 26.00 -16.62
CA GLY A 10 -9.00 26.92 -16.59
C GLY A 10 -7.67 26.19 -16.41
N GLN A 11 -6.84 26.26 -17.43
CA GLN A 11 -5.40 26.06 -17.32
C GLN A 11 -4.88 27.16 -16.37
N VAL A 12 -4.74 26.84 -15.10
CA VAL A 12 -3.85 27.59 -14.22
C VAL A 12 -2.45 27.26 -14.75
N GLY A 13 -1.86 28.17 -15.50
CA GLY A 13 -0.47 28.07 -15.94
C GLY A 13 0.44 28.11 -14.71
N VAL A 14 0.65 26.96 -14.06
CA VAL A 14 1.63 26.84 -13.00
C VAL A 14 3.00 26.87 -13.66
N CYS A 15 3.69 28.00 -13.55
CA CYS A 15 5.07 28.12 -13.98
C CYS A 15 5.99 27.40 -12.99
N PRO A 16 6.93 26.59 -13.45
CA PRO A 16 7.92 25.98 -12.57
C PRO A 16 8.80 27.07 -11.90
N THR A 17 9.22 26.81 -10.70
CA THR A 17 10.28 27.62 -10.06
C THR A 17 11.61 27.37 -10.78
N ASP A 18 12.61 28.25 -10.58
CA ASP A 18 13.94 28.09 -11.18
C ASP A 18 14.58 26.73 -10.81
N GLY A 19 14.37 26.24 -9.57
CA GLY A 19 14.86 24.94 -9.15
C GLY A 19 14.16 23.78 -9.88
N GLN A 20 12.86 23.88 -10.08
CA GLN A 20 12.08 22.88 -10.82
C GLN A 20 12.42 22.87 -12.32
N ALA A 21 12.65 24.03 -12.93
CA ALA A 21 13.07 24.14 -14.32
C ALA A 21 14.44 23.49 -14.56
N LYS A 22 15.40 23.61 -13.63
CA LYS A 22 16.71 22.96 -13.71
C LYS A 22 16.62 21.44 -13.79
N VAL A 23 15.58 20.81 -13.18
CA VAL A 23 15.37 19.36 -13.30
C VAL A 23 15.10 19.00 -14.77
N SER A 24 14.20 19.73 -15.41
CA SER A 24 13.91 19.54 -16.83
C SER A 24 15.11 19.80 -17.71
N GLU A 25 15.85 20.89 -17.48
CA GLU A 25 17.06 21.23 -18.22
C GLU A 25 18.12 20.11 -18.13
N ALA A 26 18.33 19.54 -16.93
CA ALA A 26 19.28 18.44 -16.74
C ALA A 26 18.86 17.17 -17.50
N VAL A 27 17.57 16.81 -17.44
CA VAL A 27 17.03 15.62 -18.11
C VAL A 27 17.09 15.77 -19.63
N VAL A 28 16.60 16.88 -20.18
CA VAL A 28 16.63 17.16 -21.63
C VAL A 28 18.08 17.34 -22.12
N GLY A 29 18.95 17.86 -21.26
CA GLY A 29 20.39 18.00 -21.53
C GLY A 29 21.17 16.69 -21.54
N GLY A 30 20.53 15.54 -21.27
CA GLY A 30 21.14 14.21 -21.38
C GLY A 30 21.88 13.75 -20.14
N ALA A 31 21.52 14.22 -18.94
CA ALA A 31 22.05 13.68 -17.69
C ALA A 31 21.70 12.18 -17.55
N GLY A 32 22.67 11.34 -17.20
CA GLY A 32 22.45 9.89 -16.98
C GLY A 32 21.63 9.59 -15.73
N ALA A 33 21.66 10.47 -14.72
CA ALA A 33 20.75 10.46 -13.59
C ALA A 33 20.57 11.86 -13.00
N VAL A 34 19.41 12.11 -12.39
CA VAL A 34 19.10 13.35 -11.67
C VAL A 34 18.56 13.02 -10.30
N ALA A 35 19.24 13.50 -9.25
CA ALA A 35 18.79 13.37 -7.86
C ALA A 35 18.15 14.68 -7.40
N VAL A 36 16.84 14.67 -7.18
CA VAL A 36 16.06 15.84 -6.76
C VAL A 36 15.84 15.78 -5.25
N ARG A 37 16.46 16.67 -4.52
CA ARG A 37 16.35 16.81 -3.06
C ARG A 37 15.43 17.97 -2.70
N GLY A 38 14.83 17.91 -1.51
CA GLY A 38 14.04 19.00 -0.95
C GLY A 38 13.18 18.53 0.23
N GLY A 39 12.72 19.47 1.03
CA GLY A 39 11.81 19.25 2.14
C GLY A 39 10.41 18.79 1.71
N PHE A 40 9.54 18.59 2.69
CA PHE A 40 8.12 18.31 2.41
C PHE A 40 7.47 19.49 1.70
N ALA A 41 6.60 19.19 0.72
CA ALA A 41 5.91 20.19 -0.10
C ALA A 41 6.82 21.17 -0.88
N ALA A 42 8.12 20.89 -1.04
CA ALA A 42 9.04 21.68 -1.87
C ALA A 42 8.77 21.55 -3.39
N GLY A 43 7.72 20.82 -3.80
CA GLY A 43 7.32 20.69 -5.20
C GLY A 43 8.13 19.69 -6.02
N LYS A 44 8.75 18.69 -5.37
CA LYS A 44 9.51 17.63 -6.04
C LYS A 44 8.71 16.88 -7.09
N THR A 45 7.52 16.40 -6.73
CA THR A 45 6.61 15.68 -7.66
C THR A 45 6.30 16.52 -8.89
N PHE A 46 6.01 17.82 -8.71
CA PHE A 46 5.74 18.73 -9.82
C PHE A 46 6.99 18.90 -10.70
N ALA A 47 8.19 19.00 -10.12
CA ALA A 47 9.44 19.09 -10.90
C ALA A 47 9.64 17.85 -11.80
N LEU A 48 9.36 16.64 -11.27
CA LEU A 48 9.45 15.40 -12.04
C LEU A 48 8.39 15.35 -13.15
N VAL A 49 7.13 15.68 -12.84
CA VAL A 49 6.02 15.74 -13.80
C VAL A 49 6.34 16.74 -14.93
N PHE A 50 6.82 17.93 -14.56
CA PHE A 50 7.19 18.97 -15.52
C PHE A 50 8.31 18.48 -16.44
N ALA A 51 9.37 17.86 -15.90
CA ALA A 51 10.47 17.32 -16.69
C ALA A 51 10.02 16.19 -17.64
N ALA A 52 9.11 15.30 -17.19
CA ALA A 52 8.55 14.27 -18.05
C ALA A 52 7.73 14.87 -19.21
N ALA A 53 6.92 15.91 -18.94
CA ALA A 53 6.18 16.60 -19.98
C ALA A 53 7.09 17.35 -20.96
N GLU A 54 8.20 17.92 -20.51
CA GLU A 54 9.19 18.55 -21.40
C GLU A 54 9.87 17.53 -22.32
N LEU A 55 10.16 16.31 -21.85
CA LEU A 55 10.64 15.23 -22.72
C LEU A 55 9.65 14.91 -23.84
N VAL A 56 8.37 14.75 -23.52
CA VAL A 56 7.32 14.52 -24.54
C VAL A 56 7.27 15.68 -25.53
N ARG A 57 7.32 16.92 -25.05
CA ARG A 57 7.37 18.12 -25.92
C ARG A 57 8.61 18.19 -26.80
N SER A 58 9.74 17.65 -26.32
CA SER A 58 10.99 17.55 -27.11
C SER A 58 10.97 16.43 -28.14
N GLY A 59 9.89 15.62 -28.21
CA GLY A 59 9.69 14.54 -29.17
C GLY A 59 10.09 13.16 -28.69
N VAL A 60 10.32 12.96 -27.39
CA VAL A 60 10.51 11.62 -26.81
C VAL A 60 9.15 10.90 -26.76
N PRO A 61 9.03 9.67 -27.32
CA PRO A 61 7.80 8.89 -27.24
C PRO A 61 7.38 8.65 -25.80
N ALA A 62 6.08 8.81 -25.49
CA ALA A 62 5.56 8.59 -24.13
C ALA A 62 5.79 7.15 -23.63
N GLU A 63 5.79 6.19 -24.53
CA GLU A 63 6.10 4.77 -24.26
C GLU A 63 7.52 4.52 -23.74
N ASP A 64 8.45 5.42 -24.03
CA ASP A 64 9.84 5.38 -23.54
C ASP A 64 9.98 5.97 -22.12
N ILE A 65 8.91 6.55 -21.58
CA ILE A 65 8.89 7.22 -20.28
C ILE A 65 8.04 6.41 -19.30
N LEU A 66 8.58 6.19 -18.10
CA LEU A 66 7.86 5.63 -16.96
C LEU A 66 7.88 6.61 -15.80
N PHE A 67 6.72 6.95 -15.27
CA PHE A 67 6.60 7.67 -14.01
C PHE A 67 6.21 6.68 -12.90
N ALA A 68 7.13 6.39 -12.00
CA ALA A 68 6.98 5.42 -10.93
C ALA A 68 6.76 6.11 -9.59
N VAL A 69 5.80 5.61 -8.82
CA VAL A 69 5.46 6.06 -7.47
C VAL A 69 5.52 4.89 -6.49
N ALA A 70 5.74 5.16 -5.21
CA ALA A 70 5.78 4.09 -4.21
C ALA A 70 4.40 3.42 -4.05
N ARG A 71 3.30 4.19 -4.13
CA ARG A 71 1.92 3.70 -3.99
C ARG A 71 0.99 4.25 -5.07
N ARG A 72 -0.02 3.48 -5.45
CA ARG A 72 -1.04 3.87 -6.43
C ARG A 72 -1.81 5.14 -6.02
N SER A 73 -1.99 5.38 -4.73
CA SER A 73 -2.63 6.61 -4.22
C SER A 73 -1.90 7.90 -4.64
N GLN A 74 -0.59 7.82 -4.86
CA GLN A 74 0.23 8.96 -5.31
C GLN A 74 0.14 9.17 -6.83
N ALA A 75 -0.22 8.15 -7.59
CA ALA A 75 -0.27 8.19 -9.04
C ALA A 75 -1.35 9.16 -9.58
N ALA A 76 -2.43 9.37 -8.84
CA ALA A 76 -3.55 10.22 -9.28
C ALA A 76 -3.11 11.66 -9.54
N TYR A 77 -2.33 12.24 -8.62
CA TYR A 77 -1.80 13.60 -8.81
C TYR A 77 -0.87 13.69 -10.03
N ALA A 78 0.07 12.74 -10.15
CA ALA A 78 1.01 12.73 -11.27
C ALA A 78 0.30 12.61 -12.62
N ARG A 79 -0.70 11.72 -12.72
CA ARG A 79 -1.54 11.58 -13.94
C ARG A 79 -2.25 12.88 -14.27
N HIS A 80 -2.93 13.47 -13.28
CA HIS A 80 -3.67 14.72 -13.50
C HIS A 80 -2.75 15.85 -13.96
N ALA A 81 -1.59 16.00 -13.33
CA ALA A 81 -0.63 17.03 -13.69
C ALA A 81 -0.01 16.80 -15.08
N LEU A 82 0.28 15.56 -15.46
CA LEU A 82 0.74 15.19 -16.81
C LEU A 82 -0.31 15.52 -17.88
N VAL A 83 -1.60 15.18 -17.62
CA VAL A 83 -2.72 15.57 -18.51
C VAL A 83 -2.77 17.09 -18.68
N GLY A 84 -2.69 17.84 -17.58
CA GLY A 84 -2.68 19.31 -17.62
C GLY A 84 -1.51 19.91 -18.41
N LEU A 85 -0.42 19.16 -18.56
CA LEU A 85 0.77 19.56 -19.32
C LEU A 85 0.83 18.95 -20.74
N GLY A 86 -0.20 18.19 -21.17
CA GLY A 86 -0.27 17.57 -22.49
C GLY A 86 0.65 16.35 -22.66
N ALA A 87 0.86 15.59 -21.60
CA ALA A 87 1.66 14.36 -21.56
C ALA A 87 0.86 13.18 -20.97
N ASP A 88 -0.41 13.08 -21.35
CA ASP A 88 -1.41 12.11 -20.86
C ASP A 88 -1.08 10.65 -21.20
N ASP A 89 -0.31 10.40 -22.26
CA ASP A 89 0.12 9.05 -22.65
C ASP A 89 1.29 8.50 -21.81
N VAL A 90 1.91 9.29 -20.92
CA VAL A 90 2.98 8.81 -20.05
C VAL A 90 2.44 7.82 -19.01
N ALA A 91 3.03 6.63 -18.97
CA ALA A 91 2.65 5.59 -18.02
C ALA A 91 3.01 5.99 -16.57
N VAL A 92 1.98 6.09 -15.71
CA VAL A 92 2.16 6.34 -14.26
C VAL A 92 1.74 5.09 -13.48
N LYS A 93 2.69 4.44 -12.80
CA LYS A 93 2.49 3.15 -12.12
C LYS A 93 3.12 3.13 -10.72
N SER A 94 2.53 2.36 -9.81
CA SER A 94 3.23 2.00 -8.57
C SER A 94 4.36 1.00 -8.86
N VAL A 95 5.34 0.92 -7.96
CA VAL A 95 6.46 -0.02 -8.12
C VAL A 95 5.97 -1.47 -8.14
N LEU A 96 4.92 -1.79 -7.38
CA LEU A 96 4.30 -3.13 -7.43
C LEU A 96 3.73 -3.44 -8.81
N GLU A 97 3.02 -2.49 -9.45
CA GLU A 97 2.53 -2.66 -10.83
C GLU A 97 3.69 -2.83 -11.82
N VAL A 98 4.75 -2.04 -11.66
CA VAL A 98 5.96 -2.15 -12.49
C VAL A 98 6.61 -3.53 -12.34
N ALA A 99 6.73 -4.04 -11.11
CA ALA A 99 7.27 -5.37 -10.86
C ALA A 99 6.40 -6.47 -11.49
N CYS A 100 5.08 -6.35 -11.37
CA CYS A 100 4.13 -7.30 -11.99
C CYS A 100 4.22 -7.28 -13.52
N ASP A 101 4.35 -6.11 -14.14
CA ASP A 101 4.53 -6.00 -15.60
C ASP A 101 5.81 -6.70 -16.08
N VAL A 102 6.92 -6.47 -15.36
CA VAL A 102 8.22 -7.10 -15.69
C VAL A 102 8.14 -8.63 -15.55
N LEU A 103 7.47 -9.12 -14.52
CA LEU A 103 7.36 -10.54 -14.21
C LEU A 103 6.24 -11.25 -15.00
N GLY A 104 5.34 -10.51 -15.63
CA GLY A 104 4.20 -11.03 -16.37
C GLY A 104 4.53 -11.58 -17.75
N THR A 105 5.76 -11.39 -18.24
CA THR A 105 6.19 -11.92 -19.54
C THR A 105 6.46 -13.43 -19.48
N GLU A 106 6.25 -14.15 -20.58
CA GLU A 106 6.50 -15.61 -20.65
C GLU A 106 7.95 -15.95 -20.31
N GLU A 107 8.90 -15.12 -20.74
CA GLU A 107 10.33 -15.30 -20.46
C GLU A 107 10.63 -15.11 -18.96
N ALA A 108 10.00 -14.13 -18.32
CA ALA A 108 10.17 -13.90 -16.89
C ALA A 108 9.56 -15.05 -16.07
N ILE A 109 8.38 -15.53 -16.44
CA ILE A 109 7.72 -16.68 -15.82
C ILE A 109 8.60 -17.93 -15.97
N ALA A 110 9.14 -18.19 -17.16
CA ALA A 110 10.05 -19.31 -17.40
C ALA A 110 11.35 -19.20 -16.56
N CYS A 111 11.89 -17.97 -16.38
CA CYS A 111 13.09 -17.72 -15.62
C CYS A 111 12.87 -17.84 -14.10
N THR A 112 11.77 -17.30 -13.59
CA THR A 112 11.47 -17.26 -12.14
C THR A 112 10.73 -18.50 -11.65
N GLY A 113 10.13 -19.26 -12.55
CA GLY A 113 9.26 -20.39 -12.23
C GLY A 113 7.91 -20.00 -11.62
N ARG A 114 7.55 -18.71 -11.61
CA ARG A 114 6.34 -18.19 -10.97
C ARG A 114 5.70 -17.08 -11.79
N ARG A 115 4.37 -17.05 -11.79
CA ARG A 115 3.60 -15.91 -12.27
C ARG A 115 3.57 -14.81 -11.20
N PRO A 116 3.38 -13.53 -11.56
CA PRO A 116 3.21 -12.42 -10.60
C PRO A 116 1.80 -12.43 -9.99
N ARG A 117 1.36 -13.59 -9.50
CA ARG A 117 0.13 -13.79 -8.74
C ARG A 117 0.41 -13.42 -7.28
N ILE A 118 0.20 -12.16 -6.95
CA ILE A 118 0.52 -11.65 -5.61
C ILE A 118 -0.48 -12.18 -4.58
N VAL A 119 0.03 -12.76 -3.51
CA VAL A 119 -0.76 -13.33 -2.40
C VAL A 119 -1.45 -12.21 -1.62
N LEU A 120 -2.76 -12.39 -1.36
CA LEU A 120 -3.55 -11.49 -0.52
C LEU A 120 -3.56 -11.96 0.94
N ASP A 121 -3.96 -11.07 1.85
CA ASP A 121 -3.94 -11.30 3.31
C ASP A 121 -4.64 -12.60 3.73
N PHE A 122 -5.82 -12.91 3.16
CA PHE A 122 -6.52 -14.16 3.48
C PHE A 122 -5.83 -15.42 2.92
N GLU A 123 -5.08 -15.28 1.85
CA GLU A 123 -4.34 -16.38 1.20
C GLU A 123 -3.06 -16.69 1.95
N GLU A 124 -2.46 -15.71 2.64
CA GLU A 124 -1.31 -15.93 3.54
C GLU A 124 -1.62 -16.97 4.62
N ALA A 125 -2.90 -17.16 4.95
CA ALA A 125 -3.33 -18.21 5.88
C ALA A 125 -2.92 -19.63 5.42
N ALA A 126 -2.82 -19.88 4.12
CA ALA A 126 -2.33 -21.15 3.59
C ALA A 126 -0.83 -21.33 3.87
N LEU A 127 -0.03 -20.28 3.69
CA LEU A 127 1.39 -20.28 4.04
C LEU A 127 1.60 -20.41 5.56
N GLU A 128 0.78 -19.73 6.37
CA GLU A 128 0.84 -19.87 7.83
C GLU A 128 0.57 -21.31 8.28
N GLU A 129 -0.37 -22.03 7.65
CA GLU A 129 -0.62 -23.43 7.94
C GLU A 129 0.61 -24.30 7.57
N ASP A 130 1.29 -24.03 6.45
CA ASP A 130 2.50 -24.75 6.08
C ASP A 130 3.65 -24.46 7.09
N LEU A 131 3.83 -23.21 7.48
CA LEU A 131 4.86 -22.81 8.45
C LEU A 131 4.68 -23.49 9.83
N LYS A 132 3.44 -23.80 10.24
CA LYS A 132 3.18 -24.56 11.47
C LYS A 132 3.78 -25.95 11.47
N THR A 133 4.04 -26.54 10.30
CA THR A 133 4.67 -27.86 10.18
C THR A 133 6.12 -27.90 10.68
N LEU A 134 6.78 -26.75 10.77
CA LEU A 134 8.12 -26.62 11.35
C LEU A 134 8.14 -26.87 12.88
N GLY A 135 6.97 -26.89 13.53
CA GLY A 135 6.88 -27.07 14.98
C GLY A 135 7.36 -25.88 15.81
N THR A 136 7.73 -24.78 15.17
CA THR A 136 8.20 -23.56 15.82
C THR A 136 7.02 -22.81 16.48
N GLN A 137 7.29 -22.18 17.63
CA GLN A 137 6.28 -21.40 18.36
C GLN A 137 5.68 -20.29 17.48
N PRO A 138 4.35 -20.04 17.51
CA PRO A 138 3.68 -19.06 16.61
C PRO A 138 4.24 -17.64 16.70
N ARG A 139 4.71 -17.23 17.89
CA ARG A 139 5.37 -15.93 18.06
C ARG A 139 6.69 -15.88 17.30
N ARG A 140 7.49 -16.92 17.42
CA ARG A 140 8.79 -17.02 16.76
C ARG A 140 8.64 -17.10 15.24
N LEU A 141 7.68 -17.85 14.73
CA LEU A 141 7.36 -17.88 13.29
C LEU A 141 7.04 -16.49 12.73
N ARG A 142 6.25 -15.70 13.46
CA ARG A 142 5.95 -14.31 13.05
C ARG A 142 7.19 -13.42 13.05
N GLU A 143 8.11 -13.60 14.01
CA GLU A 143 9.38 -12.88 14.04
C GLU A 143 10.28 -13.27 12.86
N LEU A 144 10.38 -14.56 12.56
CA LEU A 144 11.12 -15.09 11.41
C LEU A 144 10.55 -14.60 10.09
N SER A 145 9.23 -14.69 9.89
CA SER A 145 8.57 -14.18 8.67
C SER A 145 8.86 -12.69 8.46
N LYS A 146 8.74 -11.87 9.50
CA LYS A 146 9.09 -10.44 9.43
C LYS A 146 10.55 -10.20 9.07
N PHE A 147 11.46 -10.98 9.64
CA PHE A 147 12.89 -10.91 9.35
C PHE A 147 13.16 -11.27 7.88
N LEU A 148 12.63 -12.40 7.41
CA LEU A 148 12.80 -12.86 6.04
C LEU A 148 12.20 -11.88 5.02
N PHE A 149 10.99 -11.39 5.26
CA PHE A 149 10.32 -10.45 4.35
C PHE A 149 11.07 -9.11 4.26
N ARG A 150 11.59 -8.62 5.40
CA ARG A 150 12.48 -7.46 5.41
C ARG A 150 13.75 -7.71 4.60
N GLY A 151 14.38 -8.86 4.77
CA GLY A 151 15.61 -9.22 4.06
C GLY A 151 15.39 -9.29 2.54
N LEU A 152 14.25 -9.84 2.08
CA LEU A 152 13.90 -9.90 0.66
C LEU A 152 13.74 -8.51 0.04
N VAL A 153 13.03 -7.59 0.68
CA VAL A 153 12.88 -6.21 0.14
C VAL A 153 14.17 -5.38 0.23
N ASN A 154 15.10 -5.77 1.11
CA ASN A 154 16.42 -5.15 1.23
C ASN A 154 17.49 -5.82 0.35
N LEU A 155 17.14 -6.85 -0.43
CA LEU A 155 18.08 -7.64 -1.23
C LEU A 155 19.19 -8.31 -0.39
N GLU A 156 18.89 -8.63 0.87
CA GLU A 156 19.84 -9.30 1.78
C GLU A 156 20.03 -10.76 1.37
N ASP A 157 19.06 -11.37 0.70
CA ASP A 157 19.10 -12.74 0.16
C ASP A 157 20.13 -12.96 -0.95
N ARG A 158 20.79 -11.89 -1.41
CA ARG A 158 21.94 -11.92 -2.34
C ARG A 158 23.27 -12.16 -1.61
N ASP A 159 23.30 -11.95 -0.30
CA ASP A 159 24.45 -12.31 0.54
C ASP A 159 24.30 -13.79 0.96
N PRO A 160 25.24 -14.69 0.59
CA PRO A 160 25.18 -16.09 1.00
C PRO A 160 25.24 -16.30 2.52
N ASN A 161 25.68 -15.30 3.28
CA ASN A 161 25.77 -15.35 4.74
C ASN A 161 24.58 -14.63 5.43
N TRP A 162 23.54 -14.26 4.70
CA TRP A 162 22.40 -13.56 5.25
C TRP A 162 21.67 -14.34 6.35
N LEU A 163 21.47 -15.65 6.13
CA LEU A 163 20.87 -16.54 7.12
C LEU A 163 21.97 -17.27 7.92
N ILE A 164 21.87 -17.20 9.22
CA ILE A 164 22.89 -17.75 10.14
C ILE A 164 22.39 -18.95 10.93
N SER A 165 21.08 -19.14 11.05
CA SER A 165 20.48 -20.26 11.79
C SER A 165 19.79 -21.26 10.86
N VAL A 166 19.78 -22.52 11.27
CA VAL A 166 19.04 -23.59 10.57
C VAL A 166 17.55 -23.25 10.53
N GLU A 167 17.00 -22.68 11.59
CA GLU A 167 15.59 -22.29 11.67
C GLU A 167 15.23 -21.23 10.61
N GLU A 168 16.11 -20.25 10.38
CA GLU A 168 15.93 -19.23 9.33
C GLU A 168 15.98 -19.87 7.93
N MET A 169 16.95 -20.76 7.69
CA MET A 169 17.10 -21.46 6.42
C MET A 169 15.90 -22.36 6.13
N ASP A 170 15.44 -23.14 7.09
CA ASP A 170 14.28 -24.04 6.93
C ASP A 170 12.99 -23.23 6.69
N THR A 171 12.82 -22.11 7.41
CA THR A 171 11.67 -21.23 7.23
C THR A 171 11.66 -20.63 5.81
N LEU A 172 12.79 -20.11 5.32
CA LEU A 172 12.89 -19.57 3.97
C LEU A 172 12.68 -20.64 2.91
N ALA A 173 13.25 -21.83 3.10
CA ALA A 173 13.08 -22.96 2.18
C ALA A 173 11.61 -23.35 2.05
N LEU A 174 10.89 -23.40 3.19
CA LEU A 174 9.46 -23.73 3.20
C LEU A 174 8.63 -22.61 2.56
N VAL A 175 8.91 -21.33 2.82
CA VAL A 175 8.24 -20.21 2.16
C VAL A 175 8.40 -20.30 0.63
N ARG A 176 9.63 -20.51 0.15
CA ARG A 176 9.93 -20.63 -1.28
C ARG A 176 9.24 -21.84 -1.92
N SER A 177 9.30 -23.00 -1.25
CA SER A 177 8.64 -24.22 -1.72
C SER A 177 7.12 -24.06 -1.78
N SER A 178 6.50 -23.53 -0.72
CA SER A 178 5.06 -23.30 -0.66
C SER A 178 4.59 -22.33 -1.74
N MET A 179 5.29 -21.21 -1.93
CA MET A 179 4.96 -20.23 -2.97
C MET A 179 5.17 -20.79 -4.39
N SER A 180 6.20 -21.57 -4.60
CA SER A 180 6.46 -22.23 -5.90
C SER A 180 5.37 -23.24 -6.23
N GLU A 181 5.00 -24.10 -5.30
CA GLU A 181 3.93 -25.09 -5.47
C GLU A 181 2.57 -24.43 -5.76
N GLN A 182 2.31 -23.31 -5.11
CA GLN A 182 1.06 -22.56 -5.28
C GLN A 182 1.08 -21.65 -6.52
N GLY A 183 2.18 -21.57 -7.26
CA GLY A 183 2.32 -20.68 -8.42
C GLY A 183 2.15 -19.20 -8.07
N ALA A 184 2.43 -18.82 -6.83
CA ALA A 184 2.15 -17.49 -6.27
C ALA A 184 3.41 -16.78 -5.77
N MET A 185 3.27 -15.50 -5.46
CA MET A 185 4.37 -14.63 -5.03
C MET A 185 3.91 -13.71 -3.89
N LEU A 186 4.73 -13.57 -2.86
CA LEU A 186 4.49 -12.57 -1.82
C LEU A 186 4.74 -11.15 -2.38
N ALA A 187 3.99 -10.17 -1.92
CA ALA A 187 4.17 -8.79 -2.36
C ALA A 187 5.60 -8.28 -2.10
N CYS A 188 6.24 -8.72 -1.01
CA CYS A 188 7.63 -8.38 -0.68
C CYS A 188 8.68 -9.03 -1.61
N GLU A 189 8.31 -10.08 -2.37
CA GLU A 189 9.20 -10.74 -3.33
C GLU A 189 9.19 -10.07 -4.71
N ALA A 190 8.10 -9.38 -5.09
CA ALA A 190 7.86 -8.95 -6.47
C ALA A 190 9.01 -8.10 -7.04
N ALA A 191 9.40 -7.02 -6.36
CA ALA A 191 10.50 -6.17 -6.84
C ALA A 191 11.85 -6.91 -6.84
N ASN A 192 12.11 -7.78 -5.85
CA ASN A 192 13.34 -8.57 -5.78
C ASN A 192 13.43 -9.57 -6.94
N PHE A 193 12.36 -10.32 -7.22
CA PHE A 193 12.30 -11.25 -8.35
C PHE A 193 12.42 -10.53 -9.69
N ALA A 194 11.78 -9.38 -9.85
CA ALA A 194 11.93 -8.54 -11.04
C ALA A 194 13.38 -8.10 -11.23
N CYS A 195 14.08 -7.69 -10.16
CA CYS A 195 15.52 -7.40 -10.22
C CYS A 195 16.33 -8.64 -10.65
N GLY A 196 16.07 -9.79 -10.02
CA GLY A 196 16.78 -11.05 -10.35
C GLY A 196 16.58 -11.44 -11.81
N TYR A 197 15.37 -11.32 -12.34
CA TYR A 197 15.09 -11.56 -13.76
C TYR A 197 15.86 -10.58 -14.64
N LEU A 198 15.73 -9.27 -14.40
CA LEU A 198 16.39 -8.24 -15.22
C LEU A 198 17.92 -8.30 -15.20
N GLU A 199 18.52 -8.86 -14.16
CA GLU A 199 19.97 -9.09 -14.04
C GLU A 199 20.42 -10.44 -14.62
N SER A 200 19.48 -11.33 -14.95
CA SER A 200 19.76 -12.62 -15.58
C SER A 200 20.06 -12.49 -17.08
N ALA A 201 20.68 -13.51 -17.67
CA ALA A 201 20.95 -13.53 -19.11
C ALA A 201 19.65 -13.44 -19.98
N PRO A 202 18.55 -14.17 -19.68
CA PRO A 202 17.28 -13.95 -20.36
C PRO A 202 16.73 -12.52 -20.20
N GLY A 203 16.80 -11.96 -18.99
CA GLY A 203 16.29 -10.63 -18.70
C GLY A 203 17.12 -9.48 -19.29
N ALA A 204 18.33 -9.74 -19.80
CA ALA A 204 19.15 -8.72 -20.47
C ALA A 204 18.44 -8.13 -21.71
N GLN A 205 17.55 -8.89 -22.35
CA GLN A 205 16.77 -8.47 -23.52
C GLN A 205 15.36 -7.97 -23.15
N ALA A 206 15.00 -7.96 -21.86
CA ALA A 206 13.69 -7.49 -21.42
C ALA A 206 13.48 -6.02 -21.79
N PRO A 207 12.23 -5.60 -22.10
CA PRO A 207 11.93 -4.22 -22.40
C PRO A 207 12.36 -3.28 -21.26
N ARG A 208 13.02 -2.19 -21.62
CA ARG A 208 13.46 -1.12 -20.70
C ARG A 208 12.74 0.17 -21.06
N LYS A 209 12.95 1.19 -20.24
CA LYS A 209 12.49 2.55 -20.48
C LYS A 209 13.69 3.46 -20.63
N ARG A 210 13.65 4.37 -21.60
CA ARG A 210 14.73 5.35 -21.75
C ARG A 210 14.79 6.26 -20.51
N TYR A 211 13.63 6.70 -20.04
CA TYR A 211 13.51 7.63 -18.91
C TYR A 211 12.61 7.04 -17.83
N VAL A 212 13.13 6.99 -16.62
CA VAL A 212 12.34 6.56 -15.44
C VAL A 212 12.33 7.69 -14.42
N PHE A 213 11.13 8.16 -14.07
CA PHE A 213 10.92 9.15 -13.02
C PHE A 213 10.44 8.40 -11.77
N ALA A 214 11.19 8.49 -10.68
CA ALA A 214 10.92 7.81 -9.40
C ALA A 214 10.56 8.83 -8.34
N ASP A 215 9.26 9.06 -8.14
CA ASP A 215 8.78 10.02 -7.14
C ASP A 215 8.71 9.39 -5.75
N GLY A 216 9.31 10.07 -4.76
CA GLY A 216 9.46 9.54 -3.41
C GLY A 216 10.44 8.36 -3.31
N TYR A 217 11.53 8.38 -4.05
CA TYR A 217 12.53 7.31 -4.11
C TYR A 217 13.06 6.89 -2.74
N THR A 218 13.29 7.84 -1.82
CA THR A 218 13.73 7.56 -0.43
C THR A 218 12.66 6.82 0.40
N SER A 219 11.41 6.84 -0.01
CA SER A 219 10.31 6.11 0.63
C SER A 219 10.02 4.73 0.03
N MET A 220 10.80 4.32 -0.96
CA MET A 220 10.77 3.00 -1.59
C MET A 220 11.78 2.05 -0.94
N SER A 221 11.51 0.75 -0.99
CA SER A 221 12.44 -0.29 -0.53
C SER A 221 13.69 -0.36 -1.42
N LYS A 222 14.74 -1.00 -0.93
CA LYS A 222 15.99 -1.16 -1.71
C LYS A 222 15.76 -1.97 -3.00
N ALA A 223 14.90 -2.99 -2.95
CA ALA A 223 14.54 -3.77 -4.13
C ALA A 223 13.77 -2.92 -5.16
N SER A 224 12.81 -2.10 -4.70
CA SER A 224 12.06 -1.17 -5.53
C SER A 224 12.97 -0.15 -6.22
N GLN A 225 13.88 0.45 -5.47
CA GLN A 225 14.87 1.38 -6.01
C GLN A 225 15.78 0.72 -7.05
N ARG A 226 16.24 -0.51 -6.78
CA ARG A 226 17.08 -1.27 -7.71
C ARG A 226 16.33 -1.63 -8.98
N LEU A 227 15.06 -2.01 -8.88
CA LEU A 227 14.21 -2.30 -10.04
C LEU A 227 14.13 -1.09 -10.98
N LEU A 228 13.85 0.10 -10.44
CA LEU A 228 13.75 1.32 -11.24
C LEU A 228 15.11 1.72 -11.88
N ASP A 229 16.21 1.52 -11.14
CA ASP A 229 17.57 1.74 -11.66
C ASP A 229 17.91 0.78 -12.82
N LEU A 230 17.49 -0.48 -12.74
CA LEU A 230 17.67 -1.47 -13.81
C LEU A 230 16.79 -1.20 -15.05
N LEU A 231 15.65 -0.57 -14.87
CA LEU A 231 14.75 -0.25 -15.97
C LEU A 231 15.16 0.98 -16.76
N ALA A 232 15.87 1.94 -16.16
CA ALA A 232 16.29 3.17 -16.82
C ALA A 232 17.55 2.95 -17.68
N THR A 233 17.44 3.19 -19.02
CA THR A 233 18.59 3.08 -19.93
C THR A 233 19.31 4.41 -20.12
N ASP A 234 18.60 5.51 -20.32
CA ASP A 234 19.16 6.81 -20.60
C ASP A 234 19.24 7.66 -19.31
N CYS A 235 18.13 7.82 -18.59
CA CYS A 235 18.10 8.65 -17.38
C CYS A 235 17.18 8.09 -16.30
N LEU A 236 17.67 8.05 -15.04
CA LEU A 236 16.86 7.88 -13.84
C LEU A 236 16.74 9.21 -13.11
N VAL A 237 15.52 9.73 -12.97
CA VAL A 237 15.21 10.93 -12.20
C VAL A 237 14.57 10.52 -10.88
N ALA A 238 15.28 10.66 -9.78
CA ALA A 238 14.84 10.20 -8.47
C ALA A 238 14.60 11.37 -7.51
N SER A 239 13.45 11.42 -6.85
CA SER A 239 13.16 12.44 -5.84
C SER A 239 13.22 11.88 -4.42
N GLY A 240 13.66 12.69 -3.46
CA GLY A 240 13.71 12.31 -2.06
C GLY A 240 13.76 13.50 -1.12
N SER A 241 13.37 13.27 0.14
CA SER A 241 13.48 14.29 1.19
C SER A 241 14.84 14.20 1.87
N VAL A 242 15.47 15.34 2.13
CA VAL A 242 16.72 15.44 2.88
C VAL A 242 16.43 15.09 4.34
N GLY A 243 17.28 14.24 4.93
CA GLY A 243 17.12 13.86 6.34
C GLY A 243 15.90 13.00 6.62
N ASP A 244 15.26 12.41 5.60
CA ASP A 244 14.15 11.49 5.78
C ASP A 244 14.61 10.26 6.59
N PRO A 245 14.06 10.03 7.80
CA PRO A 245 14.47 8.89 8.64
C PRO A 245 13.90 7.55 8.14
N GLY A 246 13.46 7.47 6.88
CA GLY A 246 12.82 6.29 6.32
C GLY A 246 11.32 6.23 6.60
N VAL A 247 10.67 7.39 6.67
CA VAL A 247 9.20 7.49 6.69
C VAL A 247 8.70 7.19 5.28
N GLY A 248 8.48 5.91 5.02
CA GLY A 248 8.18 5.47 3.67
C GLY A 248 6.74 5.04 3.48
N ASN A 249 6.34 5.12 2.25
CA ASN A 249 5.09 4.55 1.76
C ASN A 249 5.20 3.03 1.59
N GLU A 250 6.40 2.48 1.46
CA GLU A 250 6.65 1.05 1.55
C GLU A 250 7.00 0.62 2.99
N ARG A 251 6.76 -0.66 3.30
CA ARG A 251 6.93 -1.19 4.66
C ARG A 251 8.36 -1.10 5.20
N HIS A 252 9.36 -1.14 4.31
CA HIS A 252 10.79 -1.08 4.65
C HIS A 252 11.49 -0.11 3.68
N PRO A 253 11.32 1.21 3.85
CA PRO A 253 11.93 2.20 2.98
C PRO A 253 13.44 2.23 3.15
N PHE A 254 14.15 2.50 2.06
CA PHE A 254 15.60 2.67 2.04
C PHE A 254 15.94 4.15 1.83
N SER A 255 15.95 4.90 2.92
CA SER A 255 16.12 6.37 2.89
C SER A 255 17.47 6.83 2.33
N GLN A 256 18.52 6.01 2.47
CA GLN A 256 19.87 6.32 1.94
C GLN A 256 20.01 6.06 0.42
N GLY A 257 18.94 5.60 -0.23
CA GLY A 257 19.01 5.19 -1.64
C GLY A 257 19.36 6.30 -2.61
N LEU A 258 18.97 7.55 -2.30
CA LEU A 258 19.29 8.71 -3.13
C LEU A 258 20.79 9.04 -3.06
N ASP A 259 21.39 9.01 -1.87
CA ASP A 259 22.84 9.20 -1.70
C ASP A 259 23.58 8.01 -2.33
N GLY A 260 23.11 6.79 -2.13
CA GLY A 260 23.65 5.61 -2.79
C GLY A 260 23.55 5.64 -4.32
N LEU A 261 22.58 6.34 -4.93
CA LEU A 261 22.51 6.58 -6.36
C LEU A 261 23.65 7.49 -6.82
N VAL A 262 23.90 8.58 -6.08
CA VAL A 262 25.00 9.51 -6.35
C VAL A 262 26.34 8.79 -6.27
N ASP A 263 26.54 7.98 -5.23
CA ASP A 263 27.79 7.22 -5.04
C ASP A 263 28.02 6.18 -6.16
N ARG A 264 26.96 5.48 -6.60
CA ARG A 264 27.09 4.44 -7.65
C ARG A 264 27.34 5.01 -9.04
N ARG A 265 26.72 6.12 -9.38
CA ARG A 265 26.81 6.73 -10.72
C ARG A 265 27.86 7.86 -10.80
N GLY A 266 28.40 8.30 -9.65
CA GLY A 266 29.48 9.29 -9.58
C GLY A 266 29.14 10.62 -10.27
N GLY A 267 30.06 11.14 -11.06
CA GLY A 267 29.93 12.42 -11.75
C GLY A 267 28.88 12.51 -12.85
N GLU A 268 28.16 11.39 -13.13
CA GLU A 268 27.04 11.36 -14.09
C GLU A 268 25.71 11.79 -13.45
N VAL A 269 25.67 11.99 -12.13
CA VAL A 269 24.47 12.40 -11.41
C VAL A 269 24.43 13.90 -11.21
N VAL A 270 23.40 14.54 -11.73
CA VAL A 270 23.09 15.94 -11.44
C VAL A 270 22.24 16.00 -10.16
N VAL A 271 22.76 16.64 -9.12
CA VAL A 271 22.03 16.84 -7.87
C VAL A 271 21.39 18.21 -7.86
N ILE A 272 20.07 18.26 -7.68
CA ILE A 272 19.29 19.49 -7.64
C ILE A 272 18.55 19.55 -6.30
N ASP A 273 18.79 20.63 -5.54
CA ASP A 273 18.15 20.88 -4.26
C ASP A 273 17.08 21.97 -4.44
N LEU A 274 15.83 21.63 -4.11
CA LEU A 274 14.68 22.53 -4.16
C LEU A 274 14.47 23.31 -2.86
N GLY A 275 15.32 23.06 -1.84
CA GLY A 275 15.20 23.66 -0.50
C GLY A 275 14.15 23.00 0.38
N ASP A 276 14.05 23.50 1.60
CA ASP A 276 13.19 22.94 2.65
C ASP A 276 11.89 23.76 2.88
N VAL A 277 11.66 24.79 2.09
CA VAL A 277 10.49 25.65 2.24
C VAL A 277 9.33 25.09 1.40
N PRO A 278 8.15 24.84 2.00
CA PRO A 278 6.96 24.49 1.24
C PRO A 278 6.61 25.55 0.19
N VAL A 279 6.24 25.11 -1.01
CA VAL A 279 5.77 26.02 -2.09
C VAL A 279 4.50 26.76 -1.67
N SER A 280 3.65 26.11 -0.86
CA SER A 280 2.49 26.71 -0.20
C SER A 280 2.35 26.14 1.21
N ALA A 281 2.06 27.02 2.18
CA ALA A 281 1.71 26.59 3.53
C ALA A 281 0.17 26.65 3.67
N PRO A 282 -0.50 25.59 4.13
CA PRO A 282 -1.94 25.62 4.35
C PRO A 282 -2.29 26.52 5.53
N GLN A 283 -3.52 27.03 5.55
CA GLN A 283 -4.09 27.63 6.74
C GLN A 283 -4.33 26.54 7.79
N LEU A 284 -3.72 26.68 8.95
CA LEU A 284 -3.87 25.71 10.04
C LEU A 284 -5.07 26.05 10.91
N ALA A 285 -5.82 25.05 11.34
CA ALA A 285 -6.85 25.14 12.38
C ALA A 285 -6.68 24.01 13.39
N ASN A 286 -7.11 24.23 14.63
CA ASN A 286 -7.01 23.27 15.71
C ASN A 286 -8.35 23.20 16.47
N ALA A 287 -8.92 21.99 16.59
CA ALA A 287 -10.19 21.77 17.24
C ALA A 287 -10.08 20.70 18.33
N VAL A 288 -10.80 20.90 19.41
CA VAL A 288 -10.90 19.95 20.52
C VAL A 288 -12.35 19.64 20.85
N TRP A 289 -12.65 18.37 21.06
CA TRP A 289 -13.98 17.86 21.29
C TRP A 289 -14.08 17.15 22.64
N PRO A 290 -15.26 17.12 23.28
CA PRO A 290 -15.40 16.41 24.54
C PRO A 290 -15.12 14.91 24.42
N THR A 291 -15.64 14.24 23.36
CA THR A 291 -15.52 12.80 23.15
C THR A 291 -15.22 12.45 21.69
N PRO A 292 -14.79 11.21 21.37
CA PRO A 292 -14.66 10.72 20.00
C PRO A 292 -15.94 10.84 19.16
N SER A 293 -17.09 10.63 19.78
CA SER A 293 -18.38 10.75 19.09
C SER A 293 -18.69 12.20 18.73
N ASP A 294 -18.35 13.15 19.61
CA ASP A 294 -18.48 14.58 19.33
C ASP A 294 -17.51 15.01 18.22
N GLU A 295 -16.27 14.50 18.23
CA GLU A 295 -15.30 14.77 17.17
C GLU A 295 -15.81 14.30 15.81
N ILE A 296 -16.22 13.04 15.70
CA ILE A 296 -16.72 12.46 14.44
C ILE A 296 -17.94 13.24 13.94
N SER A 297 -18.89 13.55 14.84
CA SER A 297 -20.10 14.28 14.48
C SER A 297 -19.80 15.73 14.08
N GLY A 298 -18.90 16.40 14.80
CA GLY A 298 -18.51 17.78 14.54
C GLY A 298 -17.72 17.94 13.25
N VAL A 299 -16.78 17.03 12.97
CA VAL A 299 -16.03 17.01 11.72
C VAL A 299 -16.98 16.77 10.54
N ALA A 300 -17.87 15.80 10.65
CA ALA A 300 -18.85 15.52 9.59
C ALA A 300 -19.81 16.72 9.35
N ALA A 301 -20.23 17.41 10.42
CA ALA A 301 -21.07 18.59 10.31
C ALA A 301 -20.33 19.77 9.64
N TRP A 302 -19.05 19.99 10.01
CA TRP A 302 -18.24 21.03 9.40
C TRP A 302 -18.02 20.78 7.90
N ILE A 303 -17.70 19.55 7.50
CA ILE A 303 -17.55 19.20 6.08
C ILE A 303 -18.88 19.44 5.35
N ALA A 304 -20.02 19.03 5.91
CA ALA A 304 -21.33 19.26 5.30
C ALA A 304 -21.60 20.77 5.09
N SER A 305 -21.28 21.62 6.06
CA SER A 305 -21.45 23.09 5.89
C SER A 305 -20.55 23.66 4.79
N CYS A 306 -19.30 23.21 4.67
CA CYS A 306 -18.42 23.63 3.58
C CYS A 306 -18.94 23.22 2.20
N VAL A 307 -19.57 22.05 2.11
CA VAL A 307 -20.19 21.57 0.87
C VAL A 307 -21.41 22.43 0.50
N GLU A 308 -22.22 22.81 1.47
CA GLU A 308 -23.34 23.75 1.27
C GLU A 308 -22.84 25.12 0.79
N GLU A 309 -21.65 25.54 1.19
CA GLU A 309 -20.99 26.76 0.71
C GLU A 309 -20.36 26.62 -0.69
N GLY A 310 -20.45 25.45 -1.32
CA GLY A 310 -20.05 25.18 -2.70
C GLY A 310 -18.61 24.68 -2.89
N VAL A 311 -17.94 24.24 -1.82
CA VAL A 311 -16.61 23.62 -1.97
C VAL A 311 -16.74 22.18 -2.46
N PRO A 312 -16.02 21.78 -3.54
CA PRO A 312 -16.11 20.45 -4.10
C PRO A 312 -15.68 19.36 -3.11
N LEU A 313 -16.48 18.30 -2.99
CA LEU A 313 -16.24 17.17 -2.08
C LEU A 313 -14.88 16.48 -2.33
N ALA A 314 -14.49 16.35 -3.59
CA ALA A 314 -13.24 15.73 -3.98
C ALA A 314 -11.99 16.43 -3.44
N ASN A 315 -12.11 17.67 -2.97
CA ASN A 315 -10.99 18.44 -2.42
C ASN A 315 -10.79 18.23 -0.93
N TYR A 316 -11.58 17.34 -0.29
CA TYR A 316 -11.44 17.03 1.13
C TYR A 316 -10.90 15.63 1.37
N ALA A 317 -9.92 15.52 2.25
CA ALA A 317 -9.51 14.25 2.83
C ALA A 317 -9.52 14.31 4.34
N VAL A 318 -9.98 13.23 4.96
CA VAL A 318 -9.94 13.06 6.41
C VAL A 318 -9.01 11.91 6.75
N ILE A 319 -7.94 12.23 7.45
CA ILE A 319 -7.00 11.28 8.01
C ILE A 319 -7.56 10.77 9.32
N VAL A 320 -7.71 9.47 9.42
CA VAL A 320 -8.27 8.79 10.60
C VAL A 320 -7.21 7.87 11.23
N PRO A 321 -7.24 7.69 12.57
CA PRO A 321 -6.22 6.89 13.25
C PRO A 321 -6.29 5.40 12.91
N ASN A 322 -7.45 4.90 12.53
CA ASN A 322 -7.65 3.49 12.17
C ASN A 322 -8.95 3.28 11.38
N GLN A 323 -9.13 2.07 10.84
CA GLN A 323 -10.30 1.72 10.03
C GLN A 323 -11.63 1.73 10.80
N VAL A 324 -11.62 1.50 12.11
CA VAL A 324 -12.86 1.60 12.93
C VAL A 324 -13.34 3.05 12.95
N TRP A 325 -12.43 3.98 13.15
CA TRP A 325 -12.70 5.41 13.10
C TRP A 325 -13.22 5.85 11.72
N GLY A 326 -12.55 5.37 10.67
CA GLY A 326 -12.95 5.64 9.29
C GLY A 326 -14.38 5.19 8.97
N ARG A 327 -14.80 4.00 9.43
CA ARG A 327 -16.19 3.53 9.26
C ARG A 327 -17.20 4.40 10.00
N ARG A 328 -16.88 4.83 11.22
CA ARG A 328 -17.77 5.70 12.01
C ARG A 328 -17.93 7.07 11.37
N LEU A 329 -16.82 7.64 10.86
CA LEU A 329 -16.84 8.94 10.18
C LEU A 329 -17.58 8.86 8.84
N ALA A 330 -17.30 7.84 8.02
CA ALA A 330 -18.01 7.65 6.76
C ALA A 330 -19.54 7.58 6.95
N ARG A 331 -19.97 6.81 7.94
CA ARG A 331 -21.39 6.75 8.31
C ARG A 331 -21.95 8.11 8.74
N ALA A 332 -21.21 8.89 9.54
CA ALA A 332 -21.64 10.21 9.98
C ALA A 332 -21.72 11.23 8.83
N LEU A 333 -20.89 11.10 7.79
CA LEU A 333 -20.95 11.87 6.55
C LEU A 333 -22.17 11.47 5.71
N GLU A 334 -22.38 10.17 5.51
CA GLU A 334 -23.52 9.62 4.77
C GLU A 334 -24.88 10.03 5.40
N GLU A 335 -25.00 9.99 6.73
CA GLU A 335 -26.19 10.45 7.49
C GLU A 335 -26.48 11.95 7.25
N ARG A 336 -25.50 12.73 6.79
CA ARG A 336 -25.64 14.16 6.40
C ARG A 336 -25.75 14.37 4.88
N GLY A 337 -25.89 13.30 4.12
CA GLY A 337 -25.96 13.37 2.67
C GLY A 337 -24.64 13.72 1.97
N VAL A 338 -23.49 13.61 2.69
CA VAL A 338 -22.17 13.86 2.13
C VAL A 338 -21.60 12.54 1.60
N ALA A 339 -21.39 12.47 0.29
CA ALA A 339 -20.75 11.33 -0.31
C ALA A 339 -19.29 11.21 0.15
N CYS A 340 -18.86 9.99 0.50
CA CYS A 340 -17.48 9.74 0.90
C CYS A 340 -16.94 8.45 0.30
N SER A 341 -15.62 8.44 0.07
CA SER A 341 -14.86 7.28 -0.40
C SER A 341 -13.91 6.86 0.73
N ARG A 342 -14.21 5.72 1.35
CA ARG A 342 -13.34 5.16 2.36
C ARG A 342 -12.25 4.32 1.70
N VAL A 343 -11.00 4.76 1.84
CA VAL A 343 -9.83 4.05 1.30
C VAL A 343 -9.25 3.16 2.39
N ALA A 344 -9.26 1.85 2.14
CA ALA A 344 -8.71 0.86 3.05
C ALA A 344 -8.02 -0.24 2.26
N ALA A 345 -6.73 -0.45 2.53
CA ALA A 345 -5.99 -1.53 1.89
C ALA A 345 -6.57 -2.89 2.30
N GLY A 346 -6.94 -3.70 1.32
CA GLY A 346 -7.26 -5.11 1.47
C GLY A 346 -8.47 -5.46 2.33
N GLU A 347 -9.31 -4.51 2.74
CA GLU A 347 -10.38 -4.78 3.72
C GLU A 347 -11.34 -5.92 3.34
N PRO A 348 -11.82 -6.06 2.08
CA PRO A 348 -12.65 -7.18 1.67
C PRO A 348 -11.94 -8.53 1.71
N PHE A 349 -10.62 -8.50 1.62
CA PHE A 349 -9.75 -9.68 1.53
C PHE A 349 -8.91 -9.90 2.79
N ARG A 350 -9.23 -9.20 3.90
CA ARG A 350 -8.58 -9.39 5.20
C ARG A 350 -9.31 -10.43 6.04
N GLY A 351 -8.50 -11.14 6.82
CA GLY A 351 -8.98 -12.05 7.85
C GLY A 351 -8.93 -13.51 7.43
N ASP A 352 -9.21 -14.36 8.40
CA ASP A 352 -9.14 -15.81 8.25
C ASP A 352 -10.25 -16.31 7.30
N PRO A 353 -9.94 -17.03 6.21
CA PRO A 353 -10.92 -17.58 5.28
C PRO A 353 -11.91 -18.54 5.94
N ARG A 354 -11.57 -19.10 7.10
CA ARG A 354 -12.46 -19.96 7.90
C ARG A 354 -13.61 -19.20 8.55
N ASN A 355 -13.59 -17.87 8.55
CA ASN A 355 -14.63 -17.04 9.15
C ASN A 355 -15.78 -16.78 8.17
N ALA A 356 -16.83 -17.61 8.22
CA ALA A 356 -18.01 -17.58 7.35
C ALA A 356 -18.70 -16.20 7.23
N ASN A 357 -18.61 -15.36 8.26
CA ASN A 357 -19.31 -14.07 8.29
C ASN A 357 -18.61 -12.96 7.48
N ARG A 358 -17.39 -13.19 7.01
CA ARG A 358 -16.55 -12.15 6.38
C ARG A 358 -15.86 -12.57 5.09
N ASN A 359 -16.11 -13.76 4.58
CA ASN A 359 -15.37 -14.32 3.45
C ASN A 359 -16.09 -14.30 2.10
N ALA A 360 -17.19 -13.57 1.96
CA ALA A 360 -17.96 -13.54 0.71
C ALA A 360 -17.15 -13.03 -0.48
N ALA A 361 -16.41 -11.91 -0.31
CA ALA A 361 -15.54 -11.36 -1.37
C ALA A 361 -14.37 -12.30 -1.67
N GLN A 362 -13.81 -12.95 -0.65
CA GLN A 362 -12.73 -13.93 -0.80
C GLN A 362 -13.20 -15.13 -1.63
N LYS A 363 -14.39 -15.67 -1.34
CA LYS A 363 -15.00 -16.77 -2.11
C LYS A 363 -15.24 -16.40 -3.57
N GLU A 364 -15.79 -15.21 -3.80
CA GLU A 364 -16.03 -14.71 -5.15
C GLU A 364 -14.73 -14.60 -5.95
N LEU A 365 -13.66 -14.05 -5.35
CA LEU A 365 -12.36 -13.95 -6.00
C LEU A 365 -11.80 -15.32 -6.34
N CYS A 366 -11.81 -16.28 -5.41
CA CYS A 366 -11.33 -17.65 -5.68
C CYS A 366 -12.10 -18.31 -6.82
N LEU A 367 -13.44 -18.13 -6.92
CA LEU A 367 -14.23 -18.66 -8.02
C LEU A 367 -13.90 -18.02 -9.37
N LYS A 368 -13.63 -16.71 -9.39
CA LYS A 368 -13.18 -16.00 -10.58
C LYS A 368 -11.82 -16.53 -11.06
N GLU A 369 -10.90 -16.78 -10.14
CA GLU A 369 -9.60 -17.35 -10.46
C GLU A 369 -9.66 -18.77 -10.94
N ILE A 370 -10.45 -19.62 -10.30
CA ILE A 370 -10.72 -20.99 -10.75
C ILE A 370 -11.39 -21.00 -12.14
N ALA A 371 -12.25 -20.01 -12.44
CA ALA A 371 -12.86 -19.88 -13.76
C ALA A 371 -11.84 -19.51 -14.84
N LEU A 372 -10.84 -18.67 -14.52
CA LEU A 372 -9.77 -18.28 -15.41
C LEU A 372 -8.70 -19.37 -15.58
N ASP A 373 -8.28 -19.96 -14.47
CA ASP A 373 -7.23 -20.96 -14.43
C ASP A 373 -7.56 -22.07 -13.43
N LYS A 374 -8.07 -23.18 -13.94
CA LYS A 374 -8.39 -24.37 -13.13
C LYS A 374 -7.15 -25.02 -12.48
N THR A 375 -5.94 -24.57 -12.85
CA THR A 375 -4.69 -25.05 -12.26
C THR A 375 -4.17 -24.16 -11.11
N ASP A 376 -4.89 -23.09 -10.74
CA ASP A 376 -4.51 -22.23 -9.60
C ASP A 376 -4.67 -22.97 -8.26
N VAL A 377 -3.58 -23.58 -7.80
CA VAL A 377 -3.54 -24.37 -6.56
C VAL A 377 -3.90 -23.55 -5.34
N LEU A 378 -3.47 -22.28 -5.27
CA LEU A 378 -3.75 -21.41 -4.11
C LEU A 378 -5.24 -21.05 -4.03
N ALA A 379 -5.86 -20.72 -5.16
CA ALA A 379 -7.30 -20.48 -5.22
C ALA A 379 -8.08 -21.72 -4.77
N TRP A 380 -7.69 -22.91 -5.22
CA TRP A 380 -8.28 -24.18 -4.78
C TRP A 380 -8.09 -24.43 -3.28
N ARG A 381 -6.90 -24.17 -2.76
CA ARG A 381 -6.60 -24.38 -1.34
C ARG A 381 -7.48 -23.49 -0.47
N CYS A 382 -7.57 -22.21 -0.81
CA CYS A 382 -8.45 -21.28 -0.12
C CYS A 382 -9.93 -21.68 -0.27
N TRP A 383 -10.39 -22.01 -1.48
CA TRP A 383 -11.76 -22.44 -1.71
C TRP A 383 -12.15 -23.66 -0.88
N CYS A 384 -11.30 -24.69 -0.87
CA CYS A 384 -11.52 -25.89 -0.05
C CYS A 384 -11.56 -25.56 1.45
N GLY A 385 -10.75 -24.59 1.89
CA GLY A 385 -10.59 -24.19 3.28
C GLY A 385 -11.67 -23.24 3.83
N PHE A 386 -12.52 -22.66 3.00
CA PHE A 386 -13.55 -21.75 3.51
C PHE A 386 -14.51 -22.47 4.46
N ASP A 387 -14.75 -21.85 5.61
CA ASP A 387 -15.69 -22.28 6.65
C ASP A 387 -15.36 -23.64 7.30
N ASN A 388 -14.15 -24.16 7.11
CA ASN A 388 -13.73 -25.47 7.60
C ASN A 388 -12.21 -25.58 7.83
N ALA A 389 -11.74 -26.76 8.24
CA ALA A 389 -10.35 -27.03 8.54
C ALA A 389 -9.50 -27.53 7.35
N LEU A 390 -10.07 -27.63 6.13
CA LEU A 390 -9.36 -28.18 4.97
C LEU A 390 -8.25 -27.27 4.43
N LEU A 391 -8.14 -26.04 4.93
CA LEU A 391 -6.98 -25.18 4.69
C LEU A 391 -5.71 -25.76 5.33
N ALA A 392 -5.86 -26.57 6.39
CA ALA A 392 -4.76 -27.10 7.18
C ALA A 392 -3.80 -27.96 6.35
N SER A 393 -2.53 -27.89 6.70
CA SER A 393 -1.44 -28.58 5.99
C SER A 393 -1.57 -30.10 5.96
N GLN A 394 -2.27 -30.72 6.93
CA GLN A 394 -2.42 -32.17 6.96
C GLN A 394 -3.19 -32.70 5.73
N ALA A 395 -4.34 -32.10 5.37
CA ALA A 395 -5.10 -32.50 4.19
C ALA A 395 -4.28 -32.31 2.90
N TRP A 396 -3.50 -31.25 2.83
CA TRP A 396 -2.65 -30.93 1.67
C TRP A 396 -1.41 -31.81 1.61
N LYS A 397 -0.86 -32.24 2.75
CA LYS A 397 0.22 -33.21 2.81
C LYS A 397 -0.22 -34.57 2.23
N GLU A 398 -1.43 -35.02 2.60
CA GLU A 398 -2.00 -36.27 2.10
C GLU A 398 -2.28 -36.16 0.57
N LEU A 399 -2.82 -35.03 0.13
CA LEU A 399 -3.05 -34.76 -1.29
C LEU A 399 -1.73 -34.72 -2.10
N ARG A 400 -0.68 -34.09 -1.56
CA ARG A 400 0.65 -34.09 -2.20
C ARG A 400 1.21 -35.49 -2.34
N ALA A 401 1.15 -36.29 -1.27
CA ALA A 401 1.61 -37.67 -1.32
C ALA A 401 0.88 -38.49 -2.40
N TRP A 402 -0.43 -38.33 -2.49
CA TRP A 402 -1.22 -38.96 -3.54
C TRP A 402 -0.89 -38.42 -4.92
N ALA A 403 -0.66 -37.13 -5.08
CA ALA A 403 -0.25 -36.52 -6.35
C ALA A 403 1.09 -37.08 -6.83
N GLU A 404 2.07 -37.24 -5.95
CA GLU A 404 3.38 -37.85 -6.25
C GLU A 404 3.24 -39.29 -6.74
N GLU A 405 2.39 -40.09 -6.06
CA GLU A 405 2.21 -41.49 -6.37
C GLU A 405 1.44 -41.70 -7.70
N GLU A 406 0.40 -40.92 -7.94
CA GLU A 406 -0.58 -41.20 -9.01
C GLU A 406 -0.59 -40.20 -10.16
N ARG A 407 0.04 -39.02 -9.99
CA ARG A 407 -0.04 -37.86 -10.92
C ARG A 407 1.31 -37.23 -11.24
N GLY A 408 2.42 -37.90 -10.90
CA GLY A 408 3.76 -37.39 -11.18
C GLY A 408 4.08 -36.05 -10.47
N GLY A 409 3.44 -35.78 -9.34
CA GLY A 409 3.64 -34.55 -8.54
C GLY A 409 2.78 -33.36 -8.97
N ASP A 410 1.93 -33.49 -9.99
CA ASP A 410 1.03 -32.41 -10.42
C ASP A 410 -0.17 -32.28 -9.46
N LEU A 411 -0.07 -31.35 -8.53
CA LEU A 411 -1.07 -31.12 -7.50
C LEU A 411 -2.38 -30.55 -8.07
N ALA A 412 -2.30 -29.71 -9.11
CA ALA A 412 -3.49 -29.16 -9.76
C ALA A 412 -4.28 -30.27 -10.46
N GLN A 413 -3.59 -31.13 -11.19
CA GLN A 413 -4.22 -32.27 -11.84
C GLN A 413 -4.78 -33.28 -10.82
N ALA A 414 -4.08 -33.50 -9.70
CA ALA A 414 -4.58 -34.33 -8.60
C ALA A 414 -5.88 -33.77 -8.03
N LEU A 415 -5.94 -32.46 -7.72
CA LEU A 415 -7.16 -31.80 -7.25
C LEU A 415 -8.33 -31.97 -8.23
N LEU A 416 -8.12 -31.67 -9.51
CA LEU A 416 -9.17 -31.77 -10.52
C LEU A 416 -9.67 -33.21 -10.65
N SER A 417 -8.77 -34.18 -10.61
CA SER A 417 -9.17 -35.61 -10.69
C SER A 417 -9.96 -36.09 -9.46
N LEU A 418 -9.79 -35.46 -8.28
CA LEU A 418 -10.68 -35.72 -7.14
C LEU A 418 -12.13 -35.40 -7.48
N GLY A 419 -12.39 -34.33 -8.23
CA GLY A 419 -13.74 -33.93 -8.63
C GLY A 419 -14.48 -34.97 -9.44
N ASP A 420 -13.76 -35.81 -10.19
CA ASP A 420 -14.30 -36.85 -11.05
C ASP A 420 -14.52 -38.20 -10.33
N LEU A 421 -13.96 -38.36 -9.11
CA LEU A 421 -14.07 -39.61 -8.36
C LEU A 421 -15.48 -39.83 -7.80
N SER A 422 -15.92 -41.07 -7.69
CA SER A 422 -17.12 -41.40 -6.91
C SER A 422 -16.85 -41.18 -5.40
N GLU A 423 -17.91 -40.96 -4.61
CA GLU A 423 -17.78 -40.83 -3.15
C GLU A 423 -17.09 -42.04 -2.54
N ALA A 424 -17.50 -43.24 -2.91
CA ALA A 424 -16.89 -44.49 -2.45
C ALA A 424 -15.41 -44.61 -2.83
N SER A 425 -15.00 -44.12 -4.00
CA SER A 425 -13.59 -44.13 -4.42
C SER A 425 -12.75 -43.13 -3.66
N SER A 426 -13.29 -41.93 -3.39
CA SER A 426 -12.56 -40.91 -2.65
C SER A 426 -12.38 -41.24 -1.17
N GLU A 427 -13.34 -41.92 -0.53
CA GLU A 427 -13.23 -42.37 0.87
C GLU A 427 -12.09 -43.41 1.07
N LEU A 428 -11.68 -44.12 0.02
CA LEU A 428 -10.60 -45.09 0.09
C LEU A 428 -9.19 -44.52 -0.06
N LEU A 429 -9.05 -43.23 -0.46
CA LEU A 429 -7.75 -42.61 -0.70
C LEU A 429 -7.06 -42.18 0.58
N PHE A 430 -7.64 -41.20 1.28
CA PHE A 430 -7.13 -40.65 2.52
C PHE A 430 -8.26 -39.93 3.29
N PRO A 431 -8.13 -39.69 4.60
CA PRO A 431 -9.27 -39.22 5.42
C PRO A 431 -9.93 -37.93 4.94
N ALA A 432 -9.18 -37.02 4.30
CA ALA A 432 -9.73 -35.75 3.81
C ALA A 432 -10.31 -35.82 2.37
N ALA A 433 -10.10 -36.91 1.63
CA ALA A 433 -10.41 -37.00 0.19
C ALA A 433 -11.89 -36.76 -0.14
N ALA A 434 -12.81 -37.34 0.64
CA ALA A 434 -14.24 -37.17 0.42
C ALA A 434 -14.67 -35.70 0.58
N HIS A 435 -14.14 -35.02 1.58
CA HIS A 435 -14.40 -33.59 1.83
C HIS A 435 -13.81 -32.70 0.74
N LEU A 436 -12.56 -32.98 0.31
CA LEU A 436 -11.92 -32.26 -0.80
C LEU A 436 -12.69 -32.47 -2.11
N THR A 437 -13.13 -33.69 -2.41
CA THR A 437 -13.96 -34.02 -3.59
C THR A 437 -15.23 -33.18 -3.64
N ALA A 438 -15.96 -33.10 -2.53
CA ALA A 438 -17.17 -32.28 -2.44
C ALA A 438 -16.89 -30.79 -2.67
N ARG A 439 -15.78 -30.27 -2.12
CA ARG A 439 -15.36 -28.88 -2.29
C ARG A 439 -14.91 -28.57 -3.72
N VAL A 440 -14.14 -29.45 -4.32
CA VAL A 440 -13.71 -29.30 -5.72
C VAL A 440 -14.93 -29.26 -6.66
N ARG A 441 -15.89 -30.18 -6.50
CA ARG A 441 -17.13 -30.14 -7.27
C ARG A 441 -17.90 -28.83 -7.10
N SER A 442 -18.07 -28.38 -5.86
CA SER A 442 -18.76 -27.12 -5.60
C SER A 442 -18.03 -25.91 -6.18
N GLY A 443 -16.68 -25.92 -6.21
CA GLY A 443 -15.87 -24.89 -6.82
C GLY A 443 -16.00 -24.86 -8.34
N LEU A 444 -15.93 -26.03 -8.98
CA LEU A 444 -16.15 -26.15 -10.42
C LEU A 444 -17.54 -25.67 -10.85
N GLU A 445 -18.56 -25.99 -10.08
CA GLU A 445 -19.93 -25.52 -10.34
C GLU A 445 -20.07 -24.00 -10.12
N GLY A 446 -19.52 -23.47 -9.02
CA GLY A 446 -19.54 -22.05 -8.72
C GLY A 446 -18.76 -21.23 -9.76
N ALA A 447 -17.62 -21.72 -10.25
CA ALA A 447 -16.79 -21.06 -11.24
C ALA A 447 -17.50 -20.88 -12.61
N LYS A 448 -18.43 -21.77 -12.97
CA LYS A 448 -19.22 -21.65 -14.22
C LYS A 448 -19.95 -20.32 -14.35
N ALA A 449 -20.37 -19.71 -13.22
CA ALA A 449 -21.04 -18.40 -13.24
C ALA A 449 -20.12 -17.27 -13.76
N PHE A 450 -18.81 -17.47 -13.75
CA PHE A 450 -17.81 -16.49 -14.15
C PHE A 450 -17.12 -16.84 -15.48
N GLU A 451 -17.30 -18.06 -16.02
CA GLU A 451 -16.69 -18.48 -17.27
C GLU A 451 -17.09 -17.54 -18.43
N GLY A 452 -16.10 -16.99 -19.14
CA GLY A 452 -16.28 -16.06 -20.26
C GLY A 452 -16.70 -14.63 -19.89
N SER A 453 -16.91 -14.31 -18.59
CA SER A 453 -17.25 -12.97 -18.12
C SER A 453 -16.12 -12.26 -17.36
N VAL A 454 -15.04 -12.97 -17.03
CA VAL A 454 -13.90 -12.46 -16.27
C VAL A 454 -12.64 -12.55 -17.12
N CYS A 455 -11.82 -11.49 -17.14
CA CYS A 455 -10.51 -11.52 -17.76
C CYS A 455 -9.38 -11.54 -16.70
N ALA A 456 -8.19 -11.99 -17.10
CA ALA A 456 -7.05 -12.11 -16.22
C ALA A 456 -6.56 -10.73 -15.72
N GLU A 457 -6.65 -9.71 -16.58
CA GLU A 457 -6.25 -8.35 -16.27
C GLU A 457 -7.13 -7.76 -15.15
N ASP A 458 -8.44 -7.98 -15.19
CA ASP A 458 -9.37 -7.49 -14.16
C ASP A 458 -9.06 -8.10 -12.79
N VAL A 459 -8.74 -9.39 -12.75
CA VAL A 459 -8.38 -10.08 -11.50
C VAL A 459 -7.03 -9.62 -10.99
N ALA A 460 -6.02 -9.49 -11.85
CA ALA A 460 -4.71 -8.97 -11.49
C ALA A 460 -4.81 -7.53 -10.95
N GLN A 461 -5.58 -6.67 -11.62
CA GLN A 461 -5.83 -5.31 -11.16
C GLN A 461 -6.56 -5.27 -9.81
N ALA A 462 -7.56 -6.13 -9.61
CA ALA A 462 -8.27 -6.24 -8.33
C ALA A 462 -7.32 -6.65 -7.19
N ARG A 463 -6.35 -7.54 -7.44
CA ARG A 463 -5.33 -7.94 -6.48
C ARG A 463 -4.39 -6.79 -6.12
N VAL A 464 -3.86 -6.10 -7.13
CA VAL A 464 -3.02 -4.91 -6.90
C VAL A 464 -3.80 -3.84 -6.15
N GLN A 465 -5.06 -3.57 -6.53
CA GLN A 465 -5.93 -2.63 -5.83
C GLN A 465 -6.20 -3.04 -4.37
N ALA A 466 -6.29 -4.32 -4.08
CA ALA A 466 -6.46 -4.81 -2.72
C ALA A 466 -5.24 -4.54 -1.83
N LEU A 467 -4.04 -4.70 -2.38
CA LEU A 467 -2.77 -4.49 -1.66
C LEU A 467 -2.37 -3.01 -1.60
N ASP A 468 -2.60 -2.29 -2.69
CA ASP A 468 -2.21 -0.91 -2.89
C ASP A 468 -3.38 -0.13 -3.52
N PRO A 469 -4.36 0.31 -2.71
CA PRO A 469 -5.55 0.98 -3.21
C PRO A 469 -5.21 2.33 -3.84
N SER A 470 -5.85 2.59 -4.99
CA SER A 470 -5.82 3.90 -5.64
C SER A 470 -7.11 4.66 -5.36
N PHE A 471 -7.02 5.97 -5.34
CA PHE A 471 -8.15 6.89 -5.37
C PHE A 471 -7.79 8.10 -6.22
N ASP A 472 -8.77 8.77 -6.75
CA ASP A 472 -8.56 10.02 -7.47
C ASP A 472 -9.16 11.18 -6.66
N PRO A 473 -8.33 11.99 -6.00
CA PRO A 473 -8.81 13.11 -5.19
C PRO A 473 -9.38 14.24 -6.04
N VAL A 474 -9.01 14.33 -7.33
CA VAL A 474 -9.44 15.40 -8.22
C VAL A 474 -10.76 15.07 -8.90
N PHE A 475 -10.98 13.80 -9.22
CA PHE A 475 -12.16 13.32 -9.94
C PHE A 475 -13.10 12.48 -9.08
N GLY A 476 -12.73 12.24 -7.82
CA GLY A 476 -13.54 11.46 -6.88
C GLY A 476 -14.89 12.11 -6.59
N SER A 477 -15.93 11.30 -6.42
CA SER A 477 -17.30 11.76 -6.17
C SER A 477 -17.58 12.11 -4.71
N GLY A 478 -16.59 12.07 -3.81
CA GLY A 478 -16.83 12.26 -2.38
C GLY A 478 -15.57 12.59 -1.57
N VAL A 479 -15.79 12.89 -0.29
CA VAL A 479 -14.73 13.09 0.70
C VAL A 479 -13.90 11.82 0.86
N ILE A 480 -12.58 11.93 0.81
CA ILE A 480 -11.69 10.80 1.01
C ILE A 480 -11.50 10.58 2.51
N VAL A 481 -11.74 9.35 2.99
CA VAL A 481 -11.49 8.94 4.37
C VAL A 481 -10.45 7.82 4.37
N ALA A 482 -9.27 8.10 4.90
CA ALA A 482 -8.14 7.15 4.88
C ALA A 482 -7.22 7.30 6.09
N THR A 483 -6.37 6.30 6.33
CA THR A 483 -5.24 6.43 7.27
C THR A 483 -4.10 7.26 6.65
N GLU A 484 -3.23 7.82 7.48
CA GLU A 484 -2.12 8.67 7.02
C GLU A 484 -1.25 7.98 5.97
N GLU A 485 -0.93 6.72 6.16
CA GLU A 485 -0.10 5.93 5.24
C GLU A 485 -0.61 5.95 3.78
N LEU A 486 -1.94 5.96 3.59
CA LEU A 486 -2.56 5.94 2.28
C LEU A 486 -2.64 7.32 1.62
N LEU A 487 -2.59 8.39 2.42
CA LEU A 487 -2.63 9.79 1.95
C LEU A 487 -1.25 10.42 1.85
N SER A 488 -0.23 9.75 2.35
CA SER A 488 1.14 10.25 2.30
C SER A 488 1.61 10.48 0.87
N GLY A 489 2.12 11.70 0.60
CA GLY A 489 2.60 12.11 -0.72
C GLY A 489 1.49 12.47 -1.73
N THR A 490 0.23 12.55 -1.31
CA THR A 490 -0.86 13.09 -2.15
C THR A 490 -0.99 14.60 -1.98
N HIS A 491 -1.49 15.28 -3.00
CA HIS A 491 -1.74 16.72 -2.99
C HIS A 491 -3.25 16.96 -2.92
N LEU A 492 -3.72 17.49 -1.80
CA LEU A 492 -5.13 17.71 -1.52
C LEU A 492 -5.34 19.16 -1.06
N ASP A 493 -6.49 19.75 -1.39
CA ASP A 493 -6.75 21.13 -1.00
C ASP A 493 -6.98 21.24 0.51
N ASN A 494 -7.84 20.40 1.06
CA ASN A 494 -8.26 20.47 2.45
C ASN A 494 -8.04 19.12 3.13
N VAL A 495 -7.21 19.11 4.16
CA VAL A 495 -6.90 17.90 4.94
C VAL A 495 -7.33 18.10 6.38
N LEU A 496 -8.04 17.11 6.92
CA LEU A 496 -8.40 17.05 8.34
C LEU A 496 -7.74 15.81 8.95
N ALA A 497 -7.06 15.98 10.08
CA ALA A 497 -6.52 14.87 10.85
C ALA A 497 -7.30 14.70 12.14
N CYS A 498 -7.95 13.56 12.32
CA CYS A 498 -8.78 13.22 13.47
C CYS A 498 -8.05 12.30 14.44
N GLY A 499 -8.48 12.33 15.71
CA GLY A 499 -7.97 11.42 16.73
C GLY A 499 -6.52 11.69 17.11
N LEU A 500 -6.08 12.94 17.09
CA LEU A 500 -4.71 13.34 17.46
C LEU A 500 -4.48 13.25 18.97
N VAL A 501 -4.47 12.01 19.47
CA VAL A 501 -4.25 11.67 20.88
C VAL A 501 -3.13 10.63 21.00
N ASP A 502 -2.44 10.62 22.15
CA ASP A 502 -1.43 9.62 22.47
C ASP A 502 -2.07 8.22 22.55
N GLY A 503 -1.41 7.22 21.95
CA GLY A 503 -1.92 5.88 21.76
C GLY A 503 -2.47 5.66 20.34
N PHE A 504 -2.90 6.70 19.66
CA PHE A 504 -3.25 6.71 18.25
C PHE A 504 -2.17 7.36 17.39
N PHE A 505 -1.80 8.59 17.72
CA PHE A 505 -0.77 9.34 17.02
C PHE A 505 0.00 10.25 18.00
N PRO A 506 1.18 9.82 18.49
CA PRO A 506 1.88 8.57 18.22
C PRO A 506 1.15 7.33 18.71
N GLY A 507 1.44 6.20 18.04
CA GLY A 507 0.87 4.90 18.39
C GLY A 507 1.31 4.40 19.77
N HIS A 508 0.52 3.52 20.36
CA HIS A 508 0.74 2.97 21.70
C HIS A 508 2.15 2.38 21.94
N ASP A 509 2.80 1.85 20.90
CA ASP A 509 4.14 1.28 21.03
C ASP A 509 5.19 2.31 21.47
N CYS A 510 4.95 3.60 21.26
CA CYS A 510 5.80 4.67 21.76
C CYS A 510 5.75 4.81 23.29
N PHE A 511 4.68 4.32 23.93
CA PHE A 511 4.45 4.44 25.38
C PHE A 511 4.56 3.10 26.12
N ASN A 512 4.61 2.00 25.39
CA ASN A 512 4.64 0.65 25.96
C ASN A 512 5.95 0.39 26.72
N ASP A 513 5.87 0.18 28.05
CA ASP A 513 7.04 -0.04 28.91
C ASP A 513 7.84 -1.33 28.59
N ARG A 514 7.26 -2.24 27.82
CA ARG A 514 7.94 -3.46 27.36
C ARG A 514 8.80 -3.23 26.12
N MET A 515 8.68 -2.08 25.46
CA MET A 515 9.52 -1.74 24.31
C MET A 515 10.86 -1.17 24.76
N PRO A 516 11.97 -1.55 24.12
CA PRO A 516 13.28 -0.93 24.36
C PRO A 516 13.26 0.58 24.15
N PRO A 517 13.97 1.35 25.01
CA PRO A 517 13.96 2.83 24.95
C PRO A 517 14.40 3.41 23.60
N ASP A 518 15.38 2.78 22.95
CA ASP A 518 15.90 3.17 21.64
C ASP A 518 14.86 2.98 20.52
N ILE A 519 14.05 1.91 20.62
CA ILE A 519 12.96 1.67 19.69
C ILE A 519 11.83 2.68 19.91
N LYS A 520 11.47 2.95 21.18
CA LYS A 520 10.48 3.99 21.50
C LYS A 520 10.90 5.33 20.93
N GLN A 521 12.15 5.74 21.16
CA GLN A 521 12.66 7.03 20.67
C GLN A 521 12.64 7.08 19.14
N ARG A 522 13.09 6.02 18.46
CA ARG A 522 13.02 5.94 16.99
C ARG A 522 11.59 6.06 16.46
N ASN A 523 10.61 5.40 17.10
CA ASN A 523 9.20 5.49 16.72
C ASN A 523 8.65 6.92 16.93
N LEU A 524 9.05 7.58 18.01
CA LEU A 524 8.68 8.98 18.27
C LEU A 524 9.30 9.92 17.23
N ASP A 525 10.58 9.75 16.89
CA ASP A 525 11.25 10.57 15.89
C ASP A 525 10.65 10.37 14.49
N HIS A 526 10.34 9.13 14.15
CA HIS A 526 9.61 8.79 12.94
C HIS A 526 8.24 9.48 12.89
N GLY A 527 7.47 9.39 13.97
CA GLY A 527 6.16 10.03 14.02
C GLY A 527 6.20 11.55 13.99
N ARG A 528 7.30 12.21 14.47
CA ARG A 528 7.49 13.66 14.30
C ARG A 528 7.58 14.05 12.83
N VAL A 529 8.35 13.29 12.05
CA VAL A 529 8.47 13.53 10.60
C VAL A 529 7.13 13.32 9.90
N VAL A 530 6.36 12.30 10.30
CA VAL A 530 5.00 12.07 9.78
C VAL A 530 4.09 13.25 10.14
N PHE A 531 4.20 13.79 11.36
CA PHE A 531 3.41 14.94 11.77
C PHE A 531 3.77 16.21 11.00
N ASP A 532 5.07 16.47 10.79
CA ASP A 532 5.53 17.60 9.98
C ASP A 532 5.01 17.51 8.54
N ARG A 533 5.02 16.31 7.95
CA ARG A 533 4.44 16.07 6.65
C ARG A 533 2.92 16.29 6.64
N LEU A 534 2.23 15.88 7.70
CA LEU A 534 0.80 16.06 7.83
C LEU A 534 0.43 17.56 7.86
N LEU A 535 1.20 18.40 8.55
CA LEU A 535 0.99 19.85 8.57
C LEU A 535 1.09 20.50 7.18
N CYS A 536 1.82 19.89 6.26
CA CYS A 536 2.01 20.35 4.88
C CYS A 536 1.18 19.56 3.85
N SER A 537 0.28 18.65 4.27
CA SER A 537 -0.45 17.76 3.35
C SER A 537 -1.61 18.44 2.62
N GLY A 538 -2.18 19.52 3.21
CA GLY A 538 -3.17 20.35 2.54
C GLY A 538 -2.51 21.48 1.75
N THR A 539 -3.05 21.83 0.59
CA THR A 539 -2.57 23.00 -0.17
C THR A 539 -3.27 24.29 0.27
N LYS A 540 -4.49 24.20 0.81
CA LYS A 540 -5.29 25.34 1.30
C LYS A 540 -5.47 25.31 2.81
N THR A 541 -5.96 24.18 3.35
CA THR A 541 -6.22 24.06 4.78
C THR A 541 -5.71 22.75 5.36
N CYS A 542 -5.24 22.79 6.60
CA CYS A 542 -4.96 21.60 7.40
C CYS A 542 -5.59 21.78 8.79
N VAL A 543 -6.56 20.94 9.11
CA VAL A 543 -7.28 20.95 10.38
C VAL A 543 -6.78 19.83 11.27
N LEU A 544 -6.32 20.18 12.46
CA LEU A 544 -5.94 19.24 13.51
C LEU A 544 -7.12 19.06 14.45
N SER A 545 -7.53 17.82 14.68
CA SER A 545 -8.70 17.49 15.49
C SER A 545 -8.38 16.42 16.52
N ARG A 546 -8.84 16.63 17.75
CA ARG A 546 -8.69 15.69 18.86
C ARG A 546 -9.87 15.75 19.82
N PHE A 547 -9.91 14.80 20.75
CA PHE A 547 -10.87 14.78 21.85
C PHE A 547 -10.15 14.69 23.20
N ASP A 548 -10.84 15.07 24.26
CA ASP A 548 -10.27 15.13 25.62
C ASP A 548 -10.63 13.93 26.50
N HIS A 549 -11.77 13.27 26.27
CA HIS A 549 -12.27 12.22 27.15
C HIS A 549 -12.84 11.03 26.37
N GLU A 550 -12.72 9.82 26.95
CA GLU A 550 -13.41 8.60 26.50
C GLU A 550 -13.79 7.74 27.71
N TRP A 551 -14.81 6.89 27.56
CA TRP A 551 -15.13 5.90 28.58
C TRP A 551 -13.98 4.90 28.73
N LEU A 552 -13.63 4.58 29.99
CA LEU A 552 -12.49 3.69 30.27
C LEU A 552 -12.63 2.33 29.58
N VAL A 553 -13.86 1.82 29.50
CA VAL A 553 -14.21 0.55 28.84
C VAL A 553 -13.88 0.56 27.34
N ASP A 554 -13.82 1.72 26.71
CA ASP A 554 -13.50 1.89 25.30
C ASP A 554 -12.04 2.37 25.11
N ALA A 555 -11.54 3.22 26.04
CA ALA A 555 -10.20 3.76 25.96
C ALA A 555 -9.08 2.71 26.15
N GLU A 556 -9.26 1.80 27.12
CA GLU A 556 -8.27 0.72 27.38
C GLU A 556 -8.13 -0.27 26.20
N PRO A 557 -9.20 -0.85 25.63
CA PRO A 557 -9.09 -1.71 24.46
C PRO A 557 -8.55 -0.99 23.22
N ALA A 558 -8.83 0.32 23.08
CA ALA A 558 -8.31 1.16 22.01
C ALA A 558 -6.85 1.59 22.23
N ARG A 559 -6.26 1.24 23.40
CA ARG A 559 -4.88 1.55 23.78
C ARG A 559 -4.55 3.05 23.78
N MET A 560 -5.52 3.87 24.17
CA MET A 560 -5.31 5.31 24.37
C MET A 560 -4.50 5.57 25.63
N GLU A 561 -3.65 6.59 25.62
CA GLU A 561 -2.86 6.97 26.80
C GLU A 561 -3.70 7.83 27.74
N ILE A 562 -3.93 7.32 28.96
CA ILE A 562 -4.85 7.89 29.93
C ILE A 562 -4.10 8.84 30.87
N LYS A 563 -4.52 10.10 30.90
CA LYS A 563 -4.00 11.13 31.80
C LYS A 563 -4.57 11.01 33.22
N ARG A 564 -5.89 10.77 33.34
CA ARG A 564 -6.61 10.70 34.61
C ARG A 564 -7.94 9.95 34.43
N ILE A 565 -8.36 9.24 35.46
CA ILE A 565 -9.67 8.56 35.50
C ILE A 565 -10.56 9.28 36.53
N THR A 566 -11.80 9.54 36.15
CA THR A 566 -12.82 10.15 37.00
C THR A 566 -14.04 9.24 37.07
N ALA A 567 -14.53 8.94 38.27
CA ALA A 567 -15.77 8.21 38.46
C ALA A 567 -16.98 9.08 38.09
N ARG A 568 -17.92 8.53 37.34
CA ARG A 568 -19.19 9.15 36.97
C ARG A 568 -20.33 8.16 37.27
N PRO A 569 -21.60 8.60 37.40
CA PRO A 569 -22.71 7.69 37.64
C PRO A 569 -22.87 6.61 36.55
N GLN A 570 -22.49 6.95 35.30
CA GLN A 570 -22.61 6.04 34.14
C GLN A 570 -21.36 5.15 33.94
N GLY A 571 -20.29 5.34 34.73
CA GLY A 571 -19.06 4.58 34.57
C GLY A 571 -17.81 5.37 34.92
N ARG A 572 -16.67 4.91 34.46
CA ARG A 572 -15.35 5.56 34.64
C ARG A 572 -14.98 6.31 33.37
N LEU A 573 -14.85 7.62 33.48
CA LEU A 573 -14.42 8.49 32.38
C LEU A 573 -12.92 8.72 32.45
N ALA A 574 -12.22 8.44 31.37
CA ALA A 574 -10.80 8.66 31.19
C ALA A 574 -10.57 10.01 30.48
N ALA A 575 -9.76 10.87 31.05
CA ALA A 575 -9.17 12.00 30.33
C ALA A 575 -7.96 11.47 29.55
N ILE A 576 -7.88 11.81 28.27
CA ILE A 576 -6.89 11.28 27.33
C ILE A 576 -5.77 12.33 27.12
N TRP A 577 -4.55 11.87 26.91
CA TRP A 577 -3.47 12.76 26.56
C TRP A 577 -3.61 13.23 25.11
N PRO A 578 -3.58 14.56 24.84
CA PRO A 578 -3.40 15.05 23.48
C PRO A 578 -2.13 14.50 22.88
N SER A 579 -2.08 14.35 21.56
CA SER A 579 -0.89 13.90 20.85
C SER A 579 0.37 14.61 21.33
N THR A 580 1.42 13.85 21.61
CA THR A 580 2.74 14.37 21.99
C THR A 580 3.24 15.40 20.96
N TYR A 581 3.02 15.18 19.67
CA TYR A 581 3.46 16.09 18.60
C TYR A 581 2.69 17.41 18.61
N VAL A 582 1.37 17.37 18.88
CA VAL A 582 0.56 18.58 19.04
C VAL A 582 1.03 19.39 20.28
N ARG A 583 1.40 18.71 21.37
CA ARG A 583 1.93 19.38 22.58
C ARG A 583 3.32 19.97 22.37
N GLU A 584 4.20 19.28 21.67
CA GLU A 584 5.55 19.75 21.36
C GLU A 584 5.54 21.02 20.49
N ARG A 585 4.51 21.18 19.64
CA ARG A 585 4.34 22.32 18.73
C ARG A 585 3.25 23.31 19.17
N ALA A 586 2.84 23.28 20.44
CA ALA A 586 1.72 24.07 20.92
C ALA A 586 1.88 25.60 20.71
N GLU A 587 3.12 26.11 20.70
CA GLU A 587 3.42 27.52 20.44
C GLU A 587 3.36 27.91 18.97
N GLU A 588 3.51 26.94 18.06
CA GLU A 588 3.50 27.14 16.60
C GLU A 588 2.10 26.93 16.01
N LEU A 589 1.25 26.15 16.69
CA LEU A 589 -0.08 25.82 16.23
C LEU A 589 -1.12 26.85 16.68
N PRO A 590 -2.19 27.09 15.90
CA PRO A 590 -3.28 27.96 16.33
C PRO A 590 -3.94 27.41 17.60
N ALA A 591 -4.50 28.31 18.40
CA ALA A 591 -5.24 27.93 19.59
C ALA A 591 -6.37 26.97 19.27
N ALA A 592 -6.56 25.94 20.11
CA ALA A 592 -7.61 24.97 19.91
C ALA A 592 -8.99 25.57 20.25
N HIS A 593 -9.96 25.39 19.38
CA HIS A 593 -11.34 25.81 19.60
C HIS A 593 -12.18 24.62 20.09
N GLU A 594 -12.90 24.80 21.20
CA GLU A 594 -13.77 23.79 21.77
C GLU A 594 -15.06 23.61 20.94
N GLY A 595 -15.36 22.38 20.56
CA GLY A 595 -16.59 21.96 19.90
C GLY A 595 -16.81 22.55 18.50
N ARG A 596 -15.80 23.14 17.87
CA ARG A 596 -15.90 23.70 16.51
C ARG A 596 -14.56 23.80 15.80
N ILE A 597 -14.61 23.80 14.48
CA ILE A 597 -13.48 24.09 13.60
C ILE A 597 -13.61 25.58 13.17
N VAL A 598 -12.54 26.34 13.32
CA VAL A 598 -12.44 27.75 12.92
C VAL A 598 -11.18 27.89 12.06
N LEU A 599 -11.37 28.27 10.80
CA LEU A 599 -10.31 28.58 9.83
C LEU A 599 -9.93 30.05 9.91
#